data_0ff6d04f68a65da58430eb04b13da341
#
_entry.id   0ff6d04f68a65da58430eb04b13da341
#
_cell.length_a   1.000
_cell.length_b   1.000
_cell.length_c   1.000
_cell.angle_alpha   90.00
_cell.angle_beta   90.00
_cell.angle_gamma   90.00
#
_symmetry.space_group_name_H-M   'P 1'
#
loop_
_entity.id
_entity.type
_entity.pdbx_description
1 polymer ?
#
loop_
_entity_poly.entity_id
_entity_poly.type
_entity_poly.pdbx_seq_one_letter_code
_entity_poly.pdbx_strand_id
1 'polypeptide(L)'
;MAAVPSRAGEPTDQVRGTIDRVLEILKKKELQAKEKRAERRALLRGEISKAFDFDEMAKRSLGPPWRQRTQEERKEYVTLFRQVLENSYLGKIEAYQGEKIRYMKDSVEEGRIATVETFIVTGKGQEIPVNYRMVKERTDWRVYDVVIEEISLVNNYRSQFGGILQRSSFEDLLARLREMVKASDSGSGSRKEGR
;
A
#
# COMPACT_ATOMS: atom_id res chain seq x y z
N MET A 1 17.95 36.05 -3.76
CA MET A 1 17.28 34.82 -4.18
C MET A 1 16.05 34.67 -3.32
N ALA A 2 14.86 34.91 -3.86
CA ALA A 2 13.61 34.78 -3.12
C ALA A 2 13.28 33.28 -3.03
N ALA A 3 13.21 32.73 -1.82
CA ALA A 3 12.66 31.41 -1.57
C ALA A 3 11.19 31.44 -1.99
N VAL A 4 10.84 30.71 -3.04
CA VAL A 4 9.44 30.44 -3.37
C VAL A 4 8.87 29.69 -2.18
N PRO A 5 7.81 30.19 -1.51
CA PRO A 5 7.17 29.40 -0.48
C PRO A 5 6.68 28.11 -1.11
N SER A 6 7.27 26.96 -0.73
CA SER A 6 6.74 25.67 -1.03
C SER A 6 5.28 25.69 -0.59
N ARG A 7 4.37 25.53 -1.55
CA ARG A 7 2.97 25.26 -1.23
C ARG A 7 2.95 23.91 -0.51
N ALA A 8 3.17 23.96 0.82
CA ALA A 8 2.89 22.82 1.67
C ALA A 8 1.44 22.41 1.36
N GLY A 9 1.23 21.25 0.76
CA GLY A 9 -0.13 20.82 0.52
C GLY A 9 -0.35 19.79 -0.56
N GLU A 10 0.25 19.87 -1.72
CA GLU A 10 -0.13 18.93 -2.79
C GLU A 10 0.05 17.44 -2.40
N PRO A 11 1.20 16.95 -1.88
CA PRO A 11 1.32 15.55 -1.48
C PRO A 11 0.46 15.20 -0.27
N THR A 12 0.46 16.05 0.76
CA THR A 12 -0.35 15.85 1.98
C THR A 12 -1.84 15.88 1.67
N ASP A 13 -2.31 16.81 0.85
CA ASP A 13 -3.73 16.92 0.49
C ASP A 13 -4.18 15.70 -0.32
N GLN A 14 -3.32 15.16 -1.17
CA GLN A 14 -3.63 13.95 -1.94
C GLN A 14 -3.70 12.70 -1.06
N VAL A 15 -2.78 12.54 -0.11
CA VAL A 15 -2.84 11.46 0.90
C VAL A 15 -4.09 11.60 1.75
N ARG A 16 -4.37 12.80 2.26
CA ARG A 16 -5.56 13.10 3.06
C ARG A 16 -6.83 12.77 2.31
N GLY A 17 -7.00 13.28 1.10
CA GLY A 17 -8.18 13.01 0.29
C GLY A 17 -8.39 11.52 0.00
N THR A 18 -7.31 10.74 -0.16
CA THR A 18 -7.41 9.28 -0.31
C THR A 18 -7.85 8.62 0.98
N ILE A 19 -7.25 8.98 2.13
CA ILE A 19 -7.63 8.46 3.44
C ILE A 19 -9.09 8.80 3.74
N ASP A 20 -9.52 10.03 3.51
CA ASP A 20 -10.90 10.46 3.76
C ASP A 20 -11.91 9.61 2.95
N ARG A 21 -11.67 9.37 1.65
CA ARG A 21 -12.52 8.49 0.84
C ARG A 21 -12.53 7.04 1.33
N VAL A 22 -11.39 6.51 1.75
CA VAL A 22 -11.31 5.18 2.37
C VAL A 22 -12.15 5.13 3.65
N LEU A 23 -12.01 6.12 4.52
CA LEU A 23 -12.78 6.21 5.77
C LEU A 23 -14.28 6.38 5.52
N GLU A 24 -14.68 7.15 4.49
CA GLU A 24 -16.08 7.24 4.08
C GLU A 24 -16.66 5.89 3.69
N ILE A 25 -15.92 5.08 2.91
CA ILE A 25 -16.34 3.71 2.55
C ILE A 25 -16.50 2.86 3.81
N LEU A 26 -15.53 2.92 4.74
CA LEU A 26 -15.57 2.16 5.98
C LEU A 26 -16.71 2.56 6.92
N LYS A 27 -17.17 3.81 6.87
CA LYS A 27 -18.27 4.32 7.71
C LYS A 27 -19.66 4.07 7.13
N LYS A 28 -19.78 3.68 5.87
CA LYS A 28 -21.07 3.41 5.23
C LYS A 28 -21.79 2.22 5.87
N LYS A 29 -22.90 2.49 6.55
CA LYS A 29 -23.69 1.45 7.26
C LYS A 29 -24.13 0.32 6.35
N GLU A 30 -24.55 0.65 5.13
CA GLU A 30 -24.99 -0.31 4.10
C GLU A 30 -23.90 -1.29 3.65
N LEU A 31 -22.60 -0.92 3.85
CA LEU A 31 -21.47 -1.76 3.50
C LEU A 31 -20.92 -2.58 4.69
N GLN A 32 -21.49 -2.44 5.90
CA GLN A 32 -21.02 -3.14 7.09
C GLN A 32 -21.48 -4.61 7.14
N ALA A 33 -22.57 -4.94 6.46
CA ALA A 33 -23.09 -6.30 6.42
C ALA A 33 -22.04 -7.28 5.85
N LYS A 34 -22.01 -8.51 6.38
CA LYS A 34 -21.04 -9.54 5.97
C LYS A 34 -21.15 -9.86 4.47
N GLU A 35 -22.35 -9.86 3.96
CA GLU A 35 -22.68 -10.10 2.55
C GLU A 35 -22.14 -9.00 1.63
N LYS A 36 -21.95 -7.79 2.16
CA LYS A 36 -21.41 -6.63 1.44
C LYS A 36 -19.88 -6.54 1.48
N ARG A 37 -19.20 -7.48 2.11
CA ARG A 37 -17.74 -7.45 2.26
C ARG A 37 -17.00 -7.40 0.92
N ALA A 38 -17.46 -8.17 -0.06
CA ALA A 38 -16.84 -8.17 -1.39
C ALA A 38 -16.99 -6.80 -2.09
N GLU A 39 -18.17 -6.20 -2.00
CA GLU A 39 -18.46 -4.86 -2.55
C GLU A 39 -17.61 -3.80 -1.84
N ARG A 40 -17.58 -3.80 -0.51
CA ARG A 40 -16.74 -2.89 0.28
C ARG A 40 -15.26 -2.99 -0.11
N ARG A 41 -14.73 -4.21 -0.22
CA ARG A 41 -13.33 -4.43 -0.62
C ARG A 41 -13.05 -3.98 -2.04
N ALA A 42 -13.99 -4.15 -2.98
CA ALA A 42 -13.84 -3.64 -4.34
C ALA A 42 -13.75 -2.11 -4.37
N LEU A 43 -14.57 -1.42 -3.59
CA LEU A 43 -14.52 0.04 -3.45
C LEU A 43 -13.19 0.51 -2.83
N LEU A 44 -12.74 -0.14 -1.75
CA LEU A 44 -11.46 0.17 -1.10
C LEU A 44 -10.29 -0.02 -2.07
N ARG A 45 -10.25 -1.14 -2.80
CA ARG A 45 -9.24 -1.38 -3.85
C ARG A 45 -9.26 -0.31 -4.93
N GLY A 46 -10.44 0.14 -5.33
CA GLY A 46 -10.60 1.22 -6.31
C GLY A 46 -9.96 2.52 -5.86
N GLU A 47 -10.20 2.95 -4.62
CA GLU A 47 -9.60 4.18 -4.09
C GLU A 47 -8.08 4.06 -3.88
N ILE A 48 -7.62 2.94 -3.34
CA ILE A 48 -6.19 2.67 -3.16
C ILE A 48 -5.47 2.66 -4.51
N SER A 49 -6.06 2.04 -5.55
CA SER A 49 -5.45 1.96 -6.88
C SER A 49 -5.25 3.32 -7.56
N LYS A 50 -6.08 4.30 -7.23
CA LYS A 50 -5.92 5.67 -7.75
C LYS A 50 -4.74 6.39 -7.11
N ALA A 51 -4.41 6.06 -5.86
CA ALA A 51 -3.38 6.74 -5.08
C ALA A 51 -2.01 6.07 -5.17
N PHE A 52 -1.95 4.76 -5.43
CA PHE A 52 -0.73 3.97 -5.38
C PHE A 52 -0.19 3.66 -6.78
N ASP A 53 1.12 3.78 -6.94
CA ASP A 53 1.86 3.32 -8.12
C ASP A 53 2.36 1.89 -7.89
N PHE A 54 1.49 0.91 -8.17
CA PHE A 54 1.84 -0.51 -8.00
C PHE A 54 2.94 -0.99 -8.95
N ASP A 55 3.10 -0.35 -10.12
CA ASP A 55 4.19 -0.66 -11.05
C ASP A 55 5.54 -0.26 -10.46
N GLU A 56 5.66 0.96 -9.94
CA GLU A 56 6.89 1.43 -9.30
C GLU A 56 7.16 0.68 -7.98
N MET A 57 6.13 0.36 -7.19
CA MET A 57 6.27 -0.49 -6.00
C MET A 57 6.84 -1.86 -6.35
N ALA A 58 6.26 -2.53 -7.35
CA ALA A 58 6.69 -3.84 -7.83
C ALA A 58 8.12 -3.81 -8.38
N LYS A 59 8.42 -2.83 -9.23
CA LYS A 59 9.77 -2.62 -9.78
C LYS A 59 10.81 -2.47 -8.67
N ARG A 60 10.53 -1.67 -7.65
CA ARG A 60 11.42 -1.45 -6.51
C ARG A 60 11.55 -2.68 -5.62
N SER A 61 10.47 -3.43 -5.42
CA SER A 61 10.48 -4.66 -4.61
C SER A 61 11.23 -5.80 -5.27
N LEU A 62 11.29 -5.85 -6.62
CA LEU A 62 12.11 -6.83 -7.32
C LEU A 62 13.58 -6.38 -7.44
N GLY A 63 13.82 -5.07 -7.56
CA GLY A 63 15.15 -4.48 -7.66
C GLY A 63 15.86 -4.80 -8.98
N PRO A 64 17.21 -5.06 -8.97
CA PRO A 64 17.98 -5.28 -10.20
C PRO A 64 17.46 -6.37 -11.13
N PRO A 65 16.92 -7.51 -10.65
CA PRO A 65 16.31 -8.53 -11.50
C PRO A 65 15.19 -8.04 -12.41
N TRP A 66 14.51 -6.93 -12.06
CA TRP A 66 13.47 -6.31 -12.88
C TRP A 66 13.90 -6.03 -14.32
N ARG A 67 15.17 -5.59 -14.49
CA ARG A 67 15.69 -5.22 -15.83
C ARG A 67 15.77 -6.40 -16.79
N GLN A 68 15.90 -7.61 -16.25
CA GLN A 68 16.05 -8.86 -17.01
C GLN A 68 14.70 -9.50 -17.35
N ARG A 69 13.59 -8.95 -16.89
CA ARG A 69 12.23 -9.52 -17.09
C ARG A 69 11.62 -9.01 -18.38
N THR A 70 10.91 -9.90 -19.07
CA THR A 70 10.09 -9.54 -20.22
C THR A 70 8.93 -8.66 -19.79
N GLN A 71 8.21 -8.08 -20.75
CA GLN A 71 7.05 -7.26 -20.46
C GLN A 71 5.91 -8.09 -19.84
N GLU A 72 5.73 -9.30 -20.29
CA GLU A 72 4.74 -10.26 -19.81
C GLU A 72 5.04 -10.65 -18.35
N GLU A 73 6.29 -11.04 -18.08
CA GLU A 73 6.76 -11.36 -16.72
C GLU A 73 6.56 -10.19 -15.75
N ARG A 74 6.86 -8.97 -16.19
CA ARG A 74 6.64 -7.77 -15.38
C ARG A 74 5.17 -7.55 -15.07
N LYS A 75 4.28 -7.66 -16.07
CA LYS A 75 2.82 -7.51 -15.89
C LYS A 75 2.27 -8.55 -14.91
N GLU A 76 2.70 -9.80 -15.04
CA GLU A 76 2.27 -10.86 -14.12
C GLU A 76 2.77 -10.59 -12.70
N TYR A 77 4.05 -10.24 -12.56
CA TYR A 77 4.64 -9.92 -11.26
C TYR A 77 3.93 -8.74 -10.58
N VAL A 78 3.67 -7.63 -11.30
CA VAL A 78 2.93 -6.48 -10.78
C VAL A 78 1.54 -6.89 -10.28
N THR A 79 0.84 -7.69 -11.08
CA THR A 79 -0.51 -8.17 -10.74
C THR A 79 -0.50 -9.00 -9.46
N LEU A 80 0.41 -9.97 -9.36
CA LEU A 80 0.53 -10.84 -8.18
C LEU A 80 0.99 -10.06 -6.96
N PHE A 81 2.00 -9.21 -7.10
CA PHE A 81 2.50 -8.39 -6.00
C PHE A 81 1.44 -7.46 -5.44
N ARG A 82 0.67 -6.81 -6.31
CA ARG A 82 -0.48 -6.00 -5.91
C ARG A 82 -1.50 -6.82 -5.11
N GLN A 83 -1.87 -8.01 -5.59
CA GLN A 83 -2.82 -8.89 -4.88
C GLN A 83 -2.29 -9.32 -3.52
N VAL A 84 -0.98 -9.64 -3.41
CA VAL A 84 -0.34 -9.95 -2.13
C VAL A 84 -0.44 -8.77 -1.16
N LEU A 85 -0.15 -7.55 -1.61
CA LEU A 85 -0.30 -6.34 -0.78
C LEU A 85 -1.75 -6.12 -0.35
N GLU A 86 -2.68 -6.16 -1.30
CA GLU A 86 -4.11 -5.99 -1.01
C GLU A 86 -4.58 -7.01 0.02
N ASN A 87 -4.26 -8.27 -0.15
CA ASN A 87 -4.67 -9.33 0.77
C ASN A 87 -4.05 -9.18 2.17
N SER A 88 -2.79 -8.71 2.24
CA SER A 88 -2.08 -8.50 3.50
C SER A 88 -2.59 -7.30 4.31
N TYR A 89 -3.07 -6.26 3.63
CA TYR A 89 -3.36 -4.98 4.29
C TYR A 89 -4.84 -4.59 4.30
N LEU A 90 -5.68 -5.06 3.36
CA LEU A 90 -7.12 -4.72 3.37
C LEU A 90 -7.82 -5.10 4.67
N GLY A 91 -7.49 -6.25 5.27
CA GLY A 91 -8.05 -6.65 6.56
C GLY A 91 -7.70 -5.70 7.70
N LYS A 92 -6.48 -5.12 7.68
CA LYS A 92 -6.05 -4.12 8.66
C LYS A 92 -6.79 -2.80 8.46
N ILE A 93 -7.02 -2.40 7.20
CA ILE A 93 -7.81 -1.22 6.86
C ILE A 93 -9.27 -1.41 7.28
N GLU A 94 -9.86 -2.60 7.05
CA GLU A 94 -11.22 -2.95 7.48
C GLU A 94 -11.37 -3.00 9.00
N ALA A 95 -10.28 -3.21 9.75
CA ALA A 95 -10.28 -3.23 11.21
C ALA A 95 -10.25 -1.82 11.86
N TYR A 96 -10.31 -0.76 11.06
CA TYR A 96 -10.38 0.63 11.55
C TYR A 96 -11.56 0.83 12.50
N GLN A 97 -11.28 1.40 13.68
CA GLN A 97 -12.25 1.62 14.75
C GLN A 97 -12.41 3.10 15.15
N GLY A 98 -11.99 4.00 14.28
CA GLY A 98 -12.09 5.44 14.54
C GLY A 98 -10.78 6.07 15.00
N GLU A 99 -9.65 5.44 14.72
CA GLU A 99 -8.31 6.00 14.95
C GLU A 99 -8.19 7.37 14.28
N LYS A 100 -7.51 8.30 14.93
CA LYS A 100 -7.27 9.63 14.39
C LYS A 100 -6.01 9.62 13.53
N ILE A 101 -6.07 10.22 12.36
CA ILE A 101 -4.89 10.44 11.53
C ILE A 101 -4.38 11.86 11.78
N ARG A 102 -3.15 11.96 12.25
CA ARG A 102 -2.47 13.24 12.45
C ARG A 102 -1.44 13.43 11.34
N TYR A 103 -1.62 14.44 10.53
CA TYR A 103 -0.69 14.83 9.48
C TYR A 103 0.37 15.76 10.08
N MET A 104 1.64 15.48 9.84
CA MET A 104 2.75 16.25 10.42
C MET A 104 3.30 17.23 9.39
N LYS A 105 4.16 16.76 8.52
CA LYS A 105 4.80 17.55 7.48
C LYS A 105 4.94 16.71 6.22
N ASP A 106 5.12 17.39 5.11
CA ASP A 106 5.66 16.79 3.90
C ASP A 106 7.03 17.40 3.58
N SER A 107 7.84 16.63 2.91
CA SER A 107 9.09 17.07 2.30
C SER A 107 9.03 16.74 0.83
N VAL A 108 9.46 17.70 -0.01
CA VAL A 108 9.51 17.51 -1.47
C VAL A 108 10.96 17.69 -1.92
N GLU A 109 11.52 16.65 -2.53
CA GLU A 109 12.87 16.63 -3.07
C GLU A 109 12.82 16.78 -4.60
N GLU A 110 13.57 17.75 -5.13
CA GLU A 110 13.69 18.03 -6.56
C GLU A 110 12.34 18.16 -7.30
N GLY A 111 11.26 18.48 -6.59
CA GLY A 111 9.91 18.59 -7.14
C GLY A 111 9.30 17.27 -7.66
N ARG A 112 9.94 16.12 -7.42
CA ARG A 112 9.56 14.82 -8.00
C ARG A 112 9.34 13.72 -6.98
N ILE A 113 9.97 13.77 -5.83
CA ILE A 113 9.84 12.80 -4.74
C ILE A 113 9.28 13.55 -3.54
N ALA A 114 8.34 12.94 -2.84
CA ALA A 114 7.82 13.50 -1.60
C ALA A 114 7.70 12.42 -0.52
N THR A 115 7.79 12.86 0.73
CA THR A 115 7.44 12.04 1.89
C THR A 115 6.41 12.79 2.71
N VAL A 116 5.26 12.17 2.95
CA VAL A 116 4.21 12.68 3.83
C VAL A 116 4.27 11.91 5.13
N GLU A 117 4.54 12.61 6.24
CA GLU A 117 4.63 12.02 7.56
C GLU A 117 3.28 12.10 8.27
N THR A 118 2.81 10.97 8.78
CA THR A 118 1.57 10.88 9.57
C THR A 118 1.74 10.00 10.80
N PHE A 119 0.81 10.15 11.74
CA PHE A 119 0.61 9.23 12.84
C PHE A 119 -0.83 8.72 12.85
N ILE A 120 -0.99 7.43 13.04
CA ILE A 120 -2.27 6.82 13.41
C ILE A 120 -2.33 6.81 14.94
N VAL A 121 -3.28 7.56 15.52
CA VAL A 121 -3.47 7.64 16.96
C VAL A 121 -4.61 6.72 17.37
N THR A 122 -4.27 5.64 18.07
CA THR A 122 -5.25 4.64 18.53
C THR A 122 -6.13 5.20 19.64
N GLY A 123 -7.25 4.52 19.92
CA GLY A 123 -8.13 4.88 21.04
C GLY A 123 -7.46 4.82 22.43
N LYS A 124 -6.31 4.13 22.54
CA LYS A 124 -5.48 4.08 23.75
C LYS A 124 -4.39 5.15 23.80
N GLY A 125 -4.35 6.05 22.80
CA GLY A 125 -3.36 7.13 22.73
C GLY A 125 -1.99 6.69 22.17
N GLN A 126 -1.83 5.45 21.70
CA GLN A 126 -0.62 5.03 21.03
C GLN A 126 -0.51 5.70 19.67
N GLU A 127 0.66 6.24 19.35
CA GLU A 127 0.99 6.86 18.07
C GLU A 127 1.81 5.91 17.23
N ILE A 128 1.27 5.52 16.08
CA ILE A 128 1.94 4.64 15.11
C ILE A 128 2.38 5.52 13.93
N PRO A 129 3.69 5.71 13.71
CA PRO A 129 4.18 6.49 12.58
C PRO A 129 3.91 5.74 11.28
N VAL A 130 3.32 6.45 10.31
CA VAL A 130 3.07 5.95 8.96
C VAL A 130 3.47 7.03 7.96
N ASN A 131 4.50 6.77 7.18
CA ASN A 131 5.02 7.69 6.18
C ASN A 131 4.71 7.17 4.78
N TYR A 132 4.23 8.06 3.93
CA TYR A 132 3.93 7.77 2.53
C TYR A 132 5.03 8.35 1.66
N ARG A 133 5.77 7.51 0.94
CA ARG A 133 6.74 7.95 -0.06
C ARG A 133 6.07 8.01 -1.41
N MET A 134 6.19 9.16 -2.07
CA MET A 134 5.45 9.48 -3.27
C MET A 134 6.38 9.90 -4.40
N VAL A 135 5.97 9.63 -5.62
CA VAL A 135 6.61 10.13 -6.83
C VAL A 135 5.61 10.97 -7.62
N LYS A 136 6.07 12.07 -8.20
CA LYS A 136 5.24 12.90 -9.07
C LYS A 136 5.17 12.29 -10.45
N GLU A 137 3.97 11.92 -10.88
CA GLU A 137 3.68 11.44 -12.21
C GLU A 137 2.80 12.47 -12.92
N ARG A 138 3.37 13.16 -13.92
CA ARG A 138 2.73 14.30 -14.59
C ARG A 138 2.32 15.39 -13.59
N THR A 139 1.04 15.47 -13.23
CA THR A 139 0.47 16.43 -12.28
C THR A 139 0.17 15.83 -10.92
N ASP A 140 0.11 14.50 -10.81
CA ASP A 140 -0.38 13.81 -9.63
C ASP A 140 0.77 13.17 -8.85
N TRP A 141 0.61 13.10 -7.53
CA TRP A 141 1.48 12.36 -6.64
C TRP A 141 0.97 10.94 -6.44
N ARG A 142 1.83 9.95 -6.62
CA ARG A 142 1.48 8.54 -6.43
C ARG A 142 2.38 7.88 -5.39
N VAL A 143 1.76 7.12 -4.49
CA VAL A 143 2.49 6.42 -3.43
C VAL A 143 3.21 5.21 -4.02
N TYR A 144 4.54 5.17 -3.86
CA TYR A 144 5.36 4.02 -4.26
C TYR A 144 5.92 3.22 -3.09
N ASP A 145 5.76 3.70 -1.85
CA ASP A 145 6.14 2.97 -0.65
C ASP A 145 5.40 3.51 0.57
N VAL A 146 5.10 2.64 1.52
CA VAL A 146 4.59 3.01 2.84
C VAL A 146 5.56 2.50 3.89
N VAL A 147 5.97 3.39 4.79
CA VAL A 147 6.87 3.07 5.90
C VAL A 147 6.07 3.10 7.19
N ILE A 148 5.90 1.95 7.83
CA ILE A 148 5.15 1.80 9.08
C ILE A 148 6.14 1.43 10.18
N GLU A 149 6.19 2.24 11.26
CA GLU A 149 7.15 2.03 12.36
C GLU A 149 8.57 1.80 11.84
N GLU A 150 9.01 2.67 10.92
CA GLU A 150 10.31 2.65 10.23
C GLU A 150 10.52 1.46 9.26
N ILE A 151 9.58 0.56 9.12
CA ILE A 151 9.66 -0.57 8.20
C ILE A 151 9.02 -0.21 6.86
N SER A 152 9.84 -0.07 5.81
CA SER A 152 9.40 0.10 4.43
C SER A 152 8.78 -1.19 3.90
N LEU A 153 7.56 -1.12 3.38
CA LEU A 153 6.88 -2.27 2.77
C LEU A 153 7.66 -2.78 1.56
N VAL A 154 8.06 -1.88 0.68
CA VAL A 154 8.79 -2.23 -0.55
C VAL A 154 10.15 -2.87 -0.22
N ASN A 155 10.91 -2.32 0.72
CA ASN A 155 12.20 -2.88 1.11
C ASN A 155 12.05 -4.22 1.83
N ASN A 156 11.00 -4.40 2.62
CA ASN A 156 10.72 -5.67 3.29
C ASN A 156 10.49 -6.78 2.25
N TYR A 157 9.64 -6.54 1.25
CA TYR A 157 9.44 -7.49 0.16
C TYR A 157 10.69 -7.67 -0.71
N ARG A 158 11.46 -6.60 -0.95
CA ARG A 158 12.72 -6.70 -1.69
C ARG A 158 13.71 -7.64 -1.03
N SER A 159 13.83 -7.59 0.28
CA SER A 159 14.68 -8.50 1.05
C SER A 159 14.20 -9.95 0.96
N GLN A 160 12.88 -10.18 1.10
CA GLN A 160 12.29 -11.50 0.99
C GLN A 160 12.46 -12.10 -0.42
N PHE A 161 12.14 -11.33 -1.45
CA PHE A 161 12.23 -11.79 -2.83
C PHE A 161 13.68 -11.95 -3.29
N GLY A 162 14.58 -11.07 -2.85
CA GLY A 162 16.01 -11.21 -3.07
C GLY A 162 16.56 -12.52 -2.50
N GLY A 163 16.14 -12.88 -1.28
CA GLY A 163 16.51 -14.16 -0.67
C GLY A 163 15.97 -15.39 -1.43
N ILE A 164 14.79 -15.29 -2.04
CA ILE A 164 14.24 -16.34 -2.90
C ILE A 164 15.07 -16.45 -4.19
N LEU A 165 15.30 -15.33 -4.87
CA LEU A 165 16.00 -15.27 -6.16
C LEU A 165 17.48 -15.65 -6.07
N GLN A 166 18.09 -15.63 -4.89
CA GLN A 166 19.44 -16.15 -4.67
C GLN A 166 19.50 -17.69 -4.72
N ARG A 167 18.37 -18.38 -4.51
CA ARG A 167 18.31 -19.85 -4.35
C ARG A 167 17.37 -20.51 -5.35
N SER A 168 16.57 -19.74 -6.07
CA SER A 168 15.49 -20.22 -6.93
C SER A 168 15.32 -19.30 -8.13
N SER A 169 14.55 -19.75 -9.12
CA SER A 169 14.25 -19.01 -10.32
C SER A 169 13.20 -17.91 -10.09
N PHE A 170 13.05 -17.03 -11.08
CA PHE A 170 11.96 -16.06 -11.10
C PHE A 170 10.58 -16.71 -11.19
N GLU A 171 10.47 -17.84 -11.93
CA GLU A 171 9.22 -18.60 -12.00
C GLU A 171 8.84 -19.21 -10.65
N ASP A 172 9.82 -19.66 -9.84
CA ASP A 172 9.56 -20.09 -8.46
C ASP A 172 9.05 -18.94 -7.58
N LEU A 173 9.56 -17.72 -7.79
CA LEU A 173 9.03 -16.53 -7.12
C LEU A 173 7.58 -16.27 -7.52
N LEU A 174 7.25 -16.32 -8.82
CA LEU A 174 5.87 -16.16 -9.29
C LEU A 174 4.94 -17.24 -8.72
N ALA A 175 5.41 -18.49 -8.68
CA ALA A 175 4.65 -19.60 -8.10
C ALA A 175 4.33 -19.34 -6.62
N ARG A 176 5.31 -18.88 -5.84
CA ARG A 176 5.10 -18.51 -4.42
C ARG A 176 4.12 -17.35 -4.25
N LEU A 177 4.20 -16.33 -5.11
CA LEU A 177 3.23 -15.22 -5.07
C LEU A 177 1.81 -15.71 -5.39
N ARG A 178 1.65 -16.61 -6.38
CA ARG A 178 0.35 -17.24 -6.69
C ARG A 178 -0.21 -18.02 -5.49
N GLU A 179 0.66 -18.74 -4.76
CA GLU A 179 0.26 -19.45 -3.52
C GLU A 179 -0.15 -18.47 -2.41
N MET A 180 0.60 -17.40 -2.18
CA MET A 180 0.25 -16.38 -1.18
C MET A 180 -1.11 -15.74 -1.48
N VAL A 181 -1.41 -15.47 -2.74
CA VAL A 181 -2.72 -14.94 -3.16
C VAL A 181 -3.83 -15.95 -2.85
N LYS A 182 -3.67 -17.22 -3.23
CA LYS A 182 -4.67 -18.30 -2.98
C LYS A 182 -4.89 -18.56 -1.50
N ALA A 183 -3.83 -18.59 -0.68
CA ALA A 183 -3.92 -18.83 0.75
C ALA A 183 -4.73 -17.74 1.47
N SER A 184 -4.60 -16.50 1.02
CA SER A 184 -5.35 -15.37 1.58
C SER A 184 -6.84 -15.40 1.21
N ASP A 185 -7.18 -15.88 0.02
CA ASP A 185 -8.57 -16.05 -0.41
C ASP A 185 -9.25 -17.19 0.36
N SER A 186 -8.52 -18.28 0.65
CA SER A 186 -9.01 -19.44 1.42
C SER A 186 -9.13 -19.16 2.91
N GLY A 187 -8.21 -18.37 3.49
CA GLY A 187 -8.19 -18.02 4.93
C GLY A 187 -9.29 -17.03 5.33
N SER A 188 -9.95 -16.40 4.38
CA SER A 188 -11.08 -15.50 4.61
C SER A 188 -12.37 -16.23 5.02
N GLY A 189 -12.41 -17.56 4.94
CA GLY A 189 -13.57 -18.39 5.25
C GLY A 189 -13.50 -19.21 6.53
N SER A 190 -12.35 -19.31 7.20
CA SER A 190 -12.18 -20.25 8.32
C SER A 190 -11.36 -19.66 9.46
N ARG A 191 -11.93 -18.74 10.23
CA ARG A 191 -11.64 -18.66 11.65
C ARG A 191 -12.81 -19.32 12.38
N LYS A 192 -12.75 -20.67 12.45
CA LYS A 192 -13.56 -21.42 13.41
C LYS A 192 -13.14 -20.98 14.82
N GLU A 193 -14.14 -20.54 15.57
CA GLU A 193 -14.15 -20.49 17.02
C GLU A 193 -13.49 -21.75 17.58
N GLY A 194 -12.49 -21.56 18.41
CA GLY A 194 -11.84 -22.59 19.20
C GLY A 194 -11.49 -21.99 20.55
N ARG A 195 -12.44 -22.18 21.48
CA ARG A 195 -12.38 -22.17 22.95
C ARG A 195 -11.19 -21.43 23.60
#